data_4125d45f0c744dd4e8754b5efaa600e2
#
_entry.id   4125d45f0c744dd4e8754b5efaa600e2
#
_cell.length_a   1.000
_cell.length_b   1.000
_cell.length_c   1.000
_cell.angle_alpha   90.00
_cell.angle_beta   90.00
_cell.angle_gamma   90.00
#
_symmetry.space_group_name_H-M   'P 1'
#
loop_
_entity.id
_entity.type
_entity.pdbx_description
1 polymer ?
#
loop_
_entity_poly.entity_id
_entity_poly.type
_entity_poly.pdbx_seq_one_letter_code
_entity_poly.pdbx_strand_id
1 'polypeptide(L)'
;LMDVHAPQSEREILVNGWFGRGMPDLNQKNRHLARYLIQNSIWWIEYSRIDGIRQDTHPYADYDFMATWCKEVENEYPDFNIVGEAWYPRGTASAWWQRDSKMNESNSNLKTVMDFDLTFTCQKAFGDACSSREGFEAGLFKIYEVIAQDFLFPDPNNVLVFLDNHDLGRFMQKGESDLRRYKQAIAFLLTTRGIPQIYYGTEILMSGTKAEGDGIIRTDFPG
;
A
#
# COMPACT_ATOMS: atom_id res chain seq x y z
N LEU A 1 0.62 -16.38 4.42
CA LEU A 1 -0.18 -15.70 3.40
C LEU A 1 -1.42 -15.09 4.05
N MET A 2 -1.49 -13.77 4.02
CA MET A 2 -2.64 -13.01 4.51
C MET A 2 -3.80 -13.15 3.51
N ASP A 3 -4.55 -14.23 3.62
CA ASP A 3 -5.80 -14.36 2.88
C ASP A 3 -6.96 -13.94 3.79
N VAL A 4 -7.67 -12.88 3.43
CA VAL A 4 -8.84 -12.39 4.18
C VAL A 4 -9.97 -13.42 4.25
N HIS A 5 -9.93 -14.41 3.36
CA HIS A 5 -10.88 -15.52 3.32
C HIS A 5 -10.35 -16.81 3.98
N ALA A 6 -9.12 -16.78 4.53
CA ALA A 6 -8.59 -17.93 5.25
C ALA A 6 -9.43 -18.24 6.51
N PRO A 7 -9.46 -19.51 6.97
CA PRO A 7 -10.07 -19.86 8.23
C PRO A 7 -9.54 -19.02 9.39
N GLN A 8 -10.41 -18.73 10.37
CA GLN A 8 -10.04 -17.91 11.52
C GLN A 8 -8.80 -18.44 12.24
N SER A 9 -8.66 -19.76 12.38
CA SER A 9 -7.48 -20.38 13.02
C SER A 9 -6.17 -20.07 12.32
N GLU A 10 -6.15 -19.97 10.98
CA GLU A 10 -4.95 -19.61 10.22
C GLU A 10 -4.65 -18.10 10.32
N ARG A 11 -5.70 -17.28 10.28
CA ARG A 11 -5.55 -15.83 10.49
C ARG A 11 -5.01 -15.51 11.89
N GLU A 12 -5.48 -16.23 12.92
CA GLU A 12 -5.01 -16.08 14.29
C GLU A 12 -3.53 -16.44 14.47
N ILE A 13 -3.03 -17.46 13.77
CA ILE A 13 -1.59 -17.79 13.79
C ILE A 13 -0.76 -16.62 13.24
N LEU A 14 -1.25 -15.99 12.18
CA LEU A 14 -0.55 -14.87 11.56
C LEU A 14 -0.60 -13.61 12.44
N VAL A 15 -1.79 -13.24 12.92
CA VAL A 15 -2.03 -12.02 13.69
C VAL A 15 -1.47 -12.09 15.12
N ASN A 16 -1.37 -13.29 15.72
CA ASN A 16 -0.78 -13.48 17.05
C ASN A 16 0.69 -13.94 16.97
N GLY A 17 1.24 -14.10 15.77
CA GLY A 17 2.62 -14.51 15.54
C GLY A 17 3.54 -13.33 15.27
N TRP A 18 4.84 -13.60 15.22
CA TRP A 18 5.82 -12.61 14.81
C TRP A 18 5.89 -12.54 13.27
N PHE A 19 6.03 -11.35 12.75
CA PHE A 19 6.26 -11.13 11.31
C PHE A 19 7.54 -11.83 10.83
N GLY A 20 8.56 -11.86 11.66
CA GLY A 20 9.81 -12.56 11.43
C GLY A 20 10.61 -12.74 12.71
N ARG A 21 11.68 -13.53 12.67
CA ARG A 21 12.49 -13.84 13.86
C ARG A 21 13.03 -12.63 14.63
N GLY A 22 13.23 -11.50 13.95
CA GLY A 22 13.71 -10.24 14.53
C GLY A 22 12.64 -9.16 14.69
N MET A 23 11.38 -9.47 14.39
CA MET A 23 10.27 -8.52 14.40
C MET A 23 9.11 -9.07 15.24
N PRO A 24 9.22 -9.00 16.58
CA PRO A 24 8.16 -9.47 17.47
C PRO A 24 6.94 -8.58 17.33
N ASP A 25 5.76 -9.20 17.34
CA ASP A 25 4.50 -8.49 17.42
C ASP A 25 4.13 -8.20 18.88
N LEU A 26 3.47 -7.07 19.09
CA LEU A 26 2.95 -6.65 20.39
C LEU A 26 1.55 -7.21 20.58
N ASN A 27 1.21 -7.64 21.80
CA ASN A 27 -0.12 -8.17 22.11
C ASN A 27 -1.15 -7.03 22.25
N GLN A 28 -1.74 -6.59 21.12
CA GLN A 28 -2.72 -5.50 21.08
C GLN A 28 -4.05 -5.85 21.82
N LYS A 29 -4.31 -7.14 22.11
CA LYS A 29 -5.43 -7.56 22.96
C LYS A 29 -5.23 -7.18 24.43
N ASN A 30 -4.02 -6.83 24.85
CA ASN A 30 -3.79 -6.23 26.15
C ASN A 30 -4.30 -4.78 26.15
N ARG A 31 -5.38 -4.53 26.89
CA ARG A 31 -6.06 -3.23 26.94
C ARG A 31 -5.14 -2.04 27.32
N HIS A 32 -4.14 -2.27 28.15
CA HIS A 32 -3.23 -1.21 28.57
C HIS A 32 -2.23 -0.87 27.46
N LEU A 33 -1.74 -1.89 26.77
CA LEU A 33 -0.89 -1.71 25.60
C LEU A 33 -1.66 -1.06 24.44
N ALA A 34 -2.86 -1.54 24.14
CA ALA A 34 -3.73 -0.94 23.12
C ALA A 34 -3.93 0.56 23.37
N ARG A 35 -4.30 0.92 24.59
CA ARG A 35 -4.46 2.33 24.99
C ARG A 35 -3.16 3.12 24.85
N TYR A 36 -2.04 2.54 25.27
CA TYR A 36 -0.73 3.20 25.12
C TYR A 36 -0.41 3.48 23.65
N LEU A 37 -0.60 2.50 22.75
CA LEU A 37 -0.30 2.66 21.33
C LEU A 37 -1.17 3.74 20.67
N ILE A 38 -2.47 3.79 21.00
CA ILE A 38 -3.38 4.85 20.52
C ILE A 38 -2.90 6.21 21.01
N GLN A 39 -2.67 6.36 22.31
CA GLN A 39 -2.20 7.63 22.88
C GLN A 39 -0.82 8.04 22.38
N ASN A 40 0.07 7.08 22.14
CA ASN A 40 1.37 7.35 21.55
C ASN A 40 1.24 7.92 20.12
N SER A 41 0.31 7.41 19.32
CA SER A 41 0.05 7.95 17.98
C SER A 41 -0.48 9.39 18.06
N ILE A 42 -1.45 9.64 18.92
CA ILE A 42 -2.01 10.99 19.18
C ILE A 42 -0.88 11.95 19.66
N TRP A 43 -0.04 11.47 20.58
CA TRP A 43 1.09 12.26 21.06
C TRP A 43 2.06 12.64 19.93
N TRP A 44 2.38 11.71 19.05
CA TRP A 44 3.25 12.00 17.91
C TRP A 44 2.62 12.97 16.91
N ILE A 45 1.32 12.89 16.66
CA ILE A 45 0.59 13.83 15.82
C ILE A 45 0.72 15.24 16.41
N GLU A 46 0.43 15.40 17.70
CA GLU A 46 0.53 16.68 18.40
C GLU A 46 1.96 17.22 18.45
N TYR A 47 2.90 16.39 18.87
CA TYR A 47 4.30 16.80 19.04
C TYR A 47 4.97 17.16 17.71
N SER A 48 4.78 16.36 16.69
CA SER A 48 5.46 16.52 15.39
C SER A 48 4.64 17.30 14.38
N ARG A 49 3.36 17.56 14.65
CA ARG A 49 2.41 18.22 13.73
C ARG A 49 2.40 17.59 12.35
N ILE A 50 2.38 16.26 12.31
CA ILE A 50 2.28 15.49 11.07
C ILE A 50 0.84 15.51 10.56
N ASP A 51 0.67 15.45 9.23
CA ASP A 51 -0.63 15.53 8.57
C ASP A 51 -1.21 14.15 8.21
N GLY A 52 -0.44 13.09 8.38
CA GLY A 52 -0.88 11.71 8.10
C GLY A 52 0.07 10.66 8.64
N ILE A 53 -0.39 9.42 8.68
CA ILE A 53 0.38 8.23 9.08
C ILE A 53 0.33 7.21 7.96
N ARG A 54 1.48 6.66 7.58
CA ARG A 54 1.55 5.38 6.86
C ARG A 54 1.77 4.28 7.88
N GLN A 55 0.77 3.41 8.03
CA GLN A 55 0.85 2.25 8.92
C GLN A 55 1.42 1.06 8.17
N ASP A 56 2.64 0.73 8.51
CA ASP A 56 3.37 -0.44 8.03
C ASP A 56 2.67 -1.74 8.41
N THR A 57 2.67 -2.73 7.54
CA THR A 57 2.14 -4.08 7.82
C THR A 57 0.75 -4.07 8.49
N HIS A 58 -0.13 -3.15 8.12
CA HIS A 58 -1.45 -2.92 8.74
C HIS A 58 -2.25 -4.20 8.99
N PRO A 59 -2.31 -5.18 8.05
CA PRO A 59 -3.07 -6.41 8.23
C PRO A 59 -2.49 -7.43 9.21
N TYR A 60 -1.27 -7.23 9.68
CA TYR A 60 -0.59 -8.22 10.52
C TYR A 60 -0.83 -8.03 12.01
N ALA A 61 -1.36 -6.89 12.43
CA ALA A 61 -1.79 -6.62 13.81
C ALA A 61 -3.23 -7.09 14.05
N ASP A 62 -3.64 -7.11 15.32
CA ASP A 62 -5.02 -7.45 15.69
C ASP A 62 -6.03 -6.54 15.00
N TYR A 63 -6.99 -7.13 14.28
CA TYR A 63 -7.95 -6.39 13.46
C TYR A 63 -8.81 -5.43 14.28
N ASP A 64 -9.34 -5.87 15.41
CA ASP A 64 -10.23 -5.05 16.24
C ASP A 64 -9.48 -3.87 16.87
N PHE A 65 -8.21 -4.12 17.24
CA PHE A 65 -7.31 -3.05 17.67
C PHE A 65 -7.08 -2.04 16.55
N MET A 66 -6.73 -2.49 15.33
CA MET A 66 -6.45 -1.59 14.20
C MET A 66 -7.68 -0.77 13.81
N ALA A 67 -8.86 -1.37 13.80
CA ALA A 67 -10.11 -0.67 13.55
C ALA A 67 -10.41 0.38 14.63
N THR A 68 -10.15 0.04 15.90
CA THR A 68 -10.30 0.96 17.03
C THR A 68 -9.27 2.09 16.95
N TRP A 69 -8.02 1.78 16.66
CA TRP A 69 -6.95 2.77 16.52
C TRP A 69 -7.25 3.79 15.41
N CYS A 70 -7.68 3.33 14.23
CA CYS A 70 -8.10 4.22 13.14
C CYS A 70 -9.23 5.15 13.59
N LYS A 71 -10.24 4.59 14.26
CA LYS A 71 -11.40 5.35 14.75
C LYS A 71 -11.03 6.39 15.81
N GLU A 72 -10.19 6.02 16.78
CA GLU A 72 -9.78 6.94 17.85
C GLU A 72 -8.94 8.10 17.32
N VAL A 73 -8.03 7.83 16.37
CA VAL A 73 -7.26 8.90 15.70
C VAL A 73 -8.19 9.81 14.89
N GLU A 74 -9.17 9.26 14.18
CA GLU A 74 -10.14 10.05 13.42
C GLU A 74 -11.08 10.87 14.31
N ASN A 75 -11.47 10.35 15.46
CA ASN A 75 -12.30 11.08 16.43
C ASN A 75 -11.58 12.32 16.95
N GLU A 76 -10.26 12.24 17.18
CA GLU A 76 -9.44 13.34 17.64
C GLU A 76 -9.10 14.31 16.49
N TYR A 77 -8.82 13.76 15.29
CA TYR A 77 -8.43 14.51 14.10
C TYR A 77 -9.27 14.08 12.89
N PRO A 78 -10.47 14.64 12.67
CA PRO A 78 -11.40 14.20 11.61
C PRO A 78 -10.84 14.27 10.19
N ASP A 79 -9.96 15.24 9.93
CA ASP A 79 -9.33 15.46 8.61
C ASP A 79 -8.01 14.70 8.43
N PHE A 80 -7.56 13.99 9.48
CA PHE A 80 -6.30 13.25 9.44
C PHE A 80 -6.44 11.99 8.57
N ASN A 81 -5.41 11.69 7.78
CA ASN A 81 -5.40 10.50 6.95
C ASN A 81 -4.44 9.43 7.46
N ILE A 82 -4.93 8.19 7.46
CA ILE A 82 -4.13 6.99 7.71
C ILE A 82 -4.10 6.16 6.45
N VAL A 83 -2.90 5.88 5.96
CA VAL A 83 -2.66 4.96 4.85
C VAL A 83 -2.19 3.63 5.42
N GLY A 84 -2.97 2.59 5.26
CA GLY A 84 -2.60 1.23 5.67
C GLY A 84 -1.84 0.51 4.57
N GLU A 85 -0.67 -0.02 4.89
CA GLU A 85 0.02 -0.91 3.99
C GLU A 85 -0.63 -2.29 4.03
N ALA A 86 -1.57 -2.52 3.14
CA ALA A 86 -2.21 -3.79 2.89
C ALA A 86 -1.59 -4.41 1.62
N TRP A 87 -0.49 -5.13 1.78
CA TRP A 87 0.29 -5.67 0.67
C TRP A 87 -0.37 -6.89 0.06
N TYR A 88 -1.29 -6.66 -0.85
CA TYR A 88 -1.97 -7.71 -1.60
C TYR A 88 -1.78 -7.53 -3.10
N PRO A 89 -1.51 -8.62 -3.83
CA PRO A 89 -1.35 -8.58 -5.28
C PRO A 89 -2.68 -8.50 -6.04
N ARG A 90 -3.81 -8.35 -5.33
CA ARG A 90 -5.16 -8.28 -5.90
C ARG A 90 -5.99 -7.22 -5.20
N GLY A 91 -6.67 -6.39 -5.99
CA GLY A 91 -7.52 -5.31 -5.51
C GLY A 91 -8.64 -5.76 -4.57
N THR A 92 -9.19 -6.98 -4.77
CA THR A 92 -10.22 -7.55 -3.90
C THR A 92 -9.77 -7.64 -2.44
N ALA A 93 -8.54 -8.08 -2.19
CA ALA A 93 -8.02 -8.18 -0.83
C ALA A 93 -7.67 -6.82 -0.23
N SER A 94 -7.15 -5.88 -1.04
CA SER A 94 -6.90 -4.51 -0.59
C SER A 94 -8.21 -3.77 -0.27
N ALA A 95 -9.22 -3.89 -1.13
CA ALA A 95 -10.53 -3.26 -0.94
C ALA A 95 -11.27 -3.78 0.29
N TRP A 96 -11.01 -5.03 0.71
CA TRP A 96 -11.57 -5.59 1.95
C TRP A 96 -11.14 -4.77 3.19
N TRP A 97 -9.94 -4.18 3.16
CA TRP A 97 -9.39 -3.39 4.26
C TRP A 97 -9.84 -1.92 4.25
N GLN A 98 -10.37 -1.40 3.15
CA GLN A 98 -10.86 -0.03 3.15
C GLN A 98 -12.14 0.08 3.97
N ARG A 99 -12.30 1.17 4.71
CA ARG A 99 -13.51 1.44 5.51
C ARG A 99 -14.79 1.30 4.65
N ASP A 100 -15.87 0.87 5.27
CA ASP A 100 -17.16 0.66 4.63
C ASP A 100 -17.17 -0.39 3.51
N SER A 101 -16.17 -1.28 3.49
CA SER A 101 -16.11 -2.38 2.54
C SER A 101 -17.30 -3.31 2.70
N LYS A 102 -18.03 -3.54 1.62
CA LYS A 102 -19.17 -4.49 1.58
C LYS A 102 -18.73 -5.96 1.65
N MET A 103 -17.44 -6.21 1.49
CA MET A 103 -16.86 -7.56 1.56
C MET A 103 -16.44 -7.93 2.99
N ASN A 104 -16.48 -6.98 3.92
CA ASN A 104 -16.07 -7.16 5.30
C ASN A 104 -17.29 -6.97 6.21
N GLU A 105 -17.54 -7.93 7.11
CA GLU A 105 -18.65 -7.86 8.07
C GLU A 105 -18.42 -6.78 9.14
N SER A 106 -17.17 -6.43 9.39
CA SER A 106 -16.76 -5.40 10.35
C SER A 106 -16.09 -4.22 9.63
N ASN A 107 -16.29 -3.00 10.15
CA ASN A 107 -15.66 -1.83 9.56
C ASN A 107 -14.22 -1.68 10.07
N SER A 108 -13.25 -1.66 9.16
CA SER A 108 -11.85 -1.43 9.48
C SER A 108 -11.55 0.00 9.95
N ASN A 109 -12.41 0.95 9.62
CA ASN A 109 -12.21 2.39 9.78
C ASN A 109 -10.97 2.96 9.05
N LEU A 110 -10.28 2.16 8.26
CA LEU A 110 -9.11 2.57 7.49
C LEU A 110 -9.53 3.35 6.24
N LYS A 111 -9.22 4.63 6.17
CA LYS A 111 -9.61 5.49 5.03
C LYS A 111 -8.91 5.09 3.74
N THR A 112 -7.60 4.93 3.79
CA THR A 112 -6.75 4.75 2.61
C THR A 112 -5.96 3.46 2.70
N VAL A 113 -5.99 2.68 1.62
CA VAL A 113 -5.17 1.49 1.42
C VAL A 113 -4.18 1.70 0.27
N MET A 114 -3.05 1.00 0.28
CA MET A 114 -2.10 1.01 -0.83
C MET A 114 -2.55 0.05 -1.92
N ASP A 115 -2.54 0.52 -3.18
CA ASP A 115 -2.95 -0.26 -4.34
C ASP A 115 -1.77 -0.99 -5.00
N PHE A 116 -1.38 -2.09 -4.39
CA PHE A 116 -0.31 -2.94 -4.94
C PHE A 116 -0.70 -3.65 -6.24
N ASP A 117 -1.99 -3.94 -6.47
CA ASP A 117 -2.44 -4.58 -7.70
C ASP A 117 -2.18 -3.67 -8.91
N LEU A 118 -2.56 -2.39 -8.80
CA LEU A 118 -2.27 -1.41 -9.83
C LEU A 118 -0.76 -1.22 -10.00
N THR A 119 0.01 -1.17 -8.92
CA THR A 119 1.48 -1.03 -8.95
C THR A 119 2.13 -2.16 -9.74
N PHE A 120 1.85 -3.42 -9.38
CA PHE A 120 2.42 -4.58 -10.07
C PHE A 120 1.94 -4.68 -11.52
N THR A 121 0.71 -4.27 -11.78
CA THR A 121 0.16 -4.22 -13.13
C THR A 121 0.84 -3.15 -13.96
N CYS A 122 1.07 -1.95 -13.43
CA CYS A 122 1.80 -0.90 -14.12
C CYS A 122 3.24 -1.31 -14.46
N GLN A 123 3.96 -1.95 -13.53
CA GLN A 123 5.31 -2.43 -13.76
C GLN A 123 5.37 -3.39 -14.97
N LYS A 124 4.37 -4.26 -15.11
CA LYS A 124 4.26 -5.18 -16.27
C LYS A 124 3.78 -4.45 -17.53
N ALA A 125 2.68 -3.70 -17.43
CA ALA A 125 2.02 -3.08 -18.57
C ALA A 125 2.93 -2.09 -19.31
N PHE A 126 3.67 -1.27 -18.60
CA PHE A 126 4.64 -0.36 -19.19
C PHE A 126 5.96 -1.06 -19.57
N GLY A 127 6.20 -2.30 -19.08
CA GLY A 127 7.35 -3.12 -19.44
C GLY A 127 7.17 -3.95 -20.69
N ASP A 128 5.94 -4.27 -21.05
CA ASP A 128 5.65 -5.14 -22.18
C ASP A 128 5.92 -4.42 -23.51
N ALA A 129 6.63 -5.11 -24.38
CA ALA A 129 6.65 -4.73 -25.79
C ALA A 129 5.30 -5.12 -26.41
N CYS A 130 4.36 -4.17 -26.45
CA CYS A 130 3.03 -4.42 -26.98
C CYS A 130 3.11 -4.63 -28.49
N SER A 131 2.89 -5.87 -28.95
CA SER A 131 2.60 -6.15 -30.34
C SER A 131 1.07 -6.19 -30.53
N SER A 132 0.56 -5.70 -31.66
CA SER A 132 -0.87 -5.75 -32.03
C SER A 132 -1.45 -7.17 -32.09
N ARG A 133 -0.64 -8.19 -31.82
CA ARG A 133 -1.02 -9.61 -31.87
C ARG A 133 -1.27 -10.23 -30.50
N GLU A 134 -0.92 -9.56 -29.41
CA GLU A 134 -0.99 -10.13 -28.05
C GLU A 134 -2.33 -9.89 -27.34
N GLY A 135 -3.25 -9.17 -27.99
CA GLY A 135 -4.63 -9.01 -27.51
C GLY A 135 -4.75 -8.28 -26.16
N PHE A 136 -5.78 -8.66 -25.41
CA PHE A 136 -6.15 -8.00 -24.13
C PHE A 136 -5.23 -8.35 -22.94
N GLU A 137 -4.30 -9.29 -23.10
CA GLU A 137 -3.41 -9.74 -22.03
C GLU A 137 -2.07 -8.98 -21.99
N ALA A 138 -1.88 -7.96 -22.85
CA ALA A 138 -0.61 -7.28 -23.00
C ALA A 138 -0.72 -5.76 -22.86
N GLY A 139 0.38 -5.15 -22.41
CA GLY A 139 0.51 -3.71 -22.33
C GLY A 139 -0.56 -3.03 -21.47
N LEU A 140 -1.05 -1.90 -21.91
CA LEU A 140 -2.00 -1.07 -21.17
C LEU A 140 -3.37 -1.72 -20.93
N PHE A 141 -3.75 -2.75 -21.67
CA PHE A 141 -5.00 -3.48 -21.41
C PHE A 141 -5.05 -4.08 -20.01
N LYS A 142 -3.92 -4.50 -19.46
CA LYS A 142 -3.82 -4.98 -18.08
C LYS A 142 -4.28 -3.93 -17.07
N ILE A 143 -3.98 -2.66 -17.33
CA ILE A 143 -4.40 -1.55 -16.46
C ILE A 143 -5.92 -1.36 -16.52
N TYR A 144 -6.52 -1.49 -17.71
CA TYR A 144 -7.98 -1.42 -17.83
C TYR A 144 -8.68 -2.50 -17.01
N GLU A 145 -8.13 -3.72 -16.97
CA GLU A 145 -8.69 -4.81 -16.15
C GLU A 145 -8.66 -4.51 -14.65
N VAL A 146 -7.58 -3.88 -14.16
CA VAL A 146 -7.49 -3.49 -12.75
C VAL A 146 -8.45 -2.34 -12.45
N ILE A 147 -8.48 -1.30 -13.27
CA ILE A 147 -9.37 -0.14 -13.08
C ILE A 147 -10.84 -0.55 -13.21
N ALA A 148 -11.17 -1.50 -14.08
CA ALA A 148 -12.53 -2.04 -14.18
C ALA A 148 -13.04 -2.66 -12.87
N GLN A 149 -12.16 -2.98 -11.94
CA GLN A 149 -12.49 -3.52 -10.63
C GLN A 149 -12.63 -2.44 -9.53
N ASP A 150 -12.53 -1.17 -9.87
CA ASP A 150 -12.62 -0.05 -8.91
C ASP A 150 -13.93 -0.04 -8.11
N PHE A 151 -15.01 -0.66 -8.62
CA PHE A 151 -16.27 -0.83 -7.90
C PHE A 151 -16.14 -1.70 -6.62
N LEU A 152 -15.03 -2.42 -6.45
CA LEU A 152 -14.74 -3.19 -5.23
C LEU A 152 -14.36 -2.27 -4.06
N PHE A 153 -13.74 -1.13 -4.36
CA PHE A 153 -13.35 -0.15 -3.35
C PHE A 153 -14.54 0.73 -2.97
N PRO A 154 -14.84 0.91 -1.68
CA PRO A 154 -15.83 1.89 -1.23
C PRO A 154 -15.53 3.30 -1.72
N ASP A 155 -14.26 3.68 -1.72
CA ASP A 155 -13.77 4.95 -2.24
C ASP A 155 -12.48 4.76 -3.06
N PRO A 156 -12.59 4.53 -4.37
CA PRO A 156 -11.42 4.33 -5.23
C PRO A 156 -10.56 5.60 -5.39
N ASN A 157 -11.11 6.79 -5.10
CA ASN A 157 -10.34 8.03 -5.12
C ASN A 157 -9.46 8.21 -3.88
N ASN A 158 -9.71 7.42 -2.84
CA ASN A 158 -8.94 7.42 -1.60
C ASN A 158 -8.11 6.13 -1.44
N VAL A 159 -7.47 5.69 -2.51
CA VAL A 159 -6.44 4.66 -2.47
C VAL A 159 -5.09 5.28 -2.83
N LEU A 160 -4.02 4.84 -2.18
CA LEU A 160 -2.67 5.31 -2.50
C LEU A 160 -2.14 4.53 -3.71
N VAL A 161 -1.86 5.24 -4.80
CA VAL A 161 -1.34 4.68 -6.05
C VAL A 161 0.12 5.07 -6.23
N PHE A 162 0.94 4.13 -6.70
CA PHE A 162 2.39 4.33 -6.84
C PHE A 162 2.97 3.37 -7.89
N LEU A 163 4.16 3.68 -8.41
CA LEU A 163 4.86 2.82 -9.36
C LEU A 163 5.95 1.99 -8.67
N ASP A 164 6.57 2.56 -7.66
CA ASP A 164 7.59 1.95 -6.82
C ASP A 164 7.58 2.58 -5.43
N ASN A 165 8.31 1.97 -4.52
CA ASN A 165 8.53 2.46 -3.15
C ASN A 165 9.84 1.88 -2.58
N HIS A 166 10.09 2.11 -1.30
CA HIS A 166 11.29 1.64 -0.59
C HIS A 166 11.39 0.11 -0.43
N ASP A 167 10.32 -0.64 -0.69
CA ASP A 167 10.27 -2.10 -0.58
C ASP A 167 10.23 -2.81 -1.94
N LEU A 168 10.01 -2.06 -3.02
CA LEU A 168 10.01 -2.56 -4.39
C LEU A 168 11.27 -2.12 -5.14
N GLY A 169 11.62 -2.84 -6.19
CA GLY A 169 12.60 -2.33 -7.15
C GLY A 169 12.13 -1.01 -7.75
N ARG A 170 13.06 -0.11 -8.04
CA ARG A 170 12.77 1.15 -8.72
C ARG A 170 12.02 0.87 -10.03
N PHE A 171 11.04 1.69 -10.37
CA PHE A 171 10.32 1.57 -11.64
C PHE A 171 11.29 1.70 -12.84
N MET A 172 12.28 2.60 -12.74
CA MET A 172 13.40 2.66 -13.67
C MET A 172 14.42 1.60 -13.28
N GLN A 173 14.54 0.54 -14.07
CA GLN A 173 15.52 -0.52 -13.82
C GLN A 173 16.93 -0.08 -14.21
N LYS A 174 17.93 -0.67 -13.56
CA LYS A 174 19.35 -0.40 -13.85
C LYS A 174 19.68 -0.75 -15.31
N GLY A 175 20.27 0.20 -16.02
CA GLY A 175 20.59 0.06 -17.44
C GLY A 175 19.42 0.31 -18.38
N GLU A 176 18.24 0.55 -17.88
CA GLU A 176 17.08 0.92 -18.67
C GLU A 176 17.15 2.41 -19.05
N SER A 177 16.90 2.71 -20.32
CA SER A 177 16.99 4.07 -20.85
C SER A 177 15.71 4.55 -21.54
N ASP A 178 14.61 3.79 -21.45
CA ASP A 178 13.36 4.20 -22.11
C ASP A 178 12.62 5.27 -21.31
N LEU A 179 13.10 6.49 -21.46
CA LEU A 179 12.53 7.67 -20.87
C LEU A 179 11.07 7.93 -21.33
N ARG A 180 10.69 7.45 -22.53
CA ARG A 180 9.32 7.61 -23.04
C ARG A 180 8.34 6.76 -22.23
N ARG A 181 8.69 5.50 -22.02
CA ARG A 181 7.93 4.57 -21.16
C ARG A 181 7.78 5.14 -19.75
N TYR A 182 8.86 5.63 -19.17
CA TYR A 182 8.87 6.24 -17.86
C TYR A 182 7.94 7.45 -17.77
N LYS A 183 8.02 8.38 -18.73
CA LYS A 183 7.13 9.55 -18.79
C LYS A 183 5.65 9.17 -18.92
N GLN A 184 5.36 8.12 -19.71
CA GLN A 184 3.99 7.61 -19.84
C GLN A 184 3.46 7.07 -18.51
N ALA A 185 4.26 6.30 -17.79
CA ALA A 185 3.89 5.74 -16.49
C ALA A 185 3.66 6.85 -15.44
N ILE A 186 4.52 7.85 -15.38
CA ILE A 186 4.34 9.01 -14.49
C ILE A 186 3.09 9.82 -14.88
N ALA A 187 2.87 10.07 -16.17
CA ALA A 187 1.67 10.74 -16.63
C ALA A 187 0.41 9.97 -16.22
N PHE A 188 0.40 8.65 -16.38
CA PHE A 188 -0.68 7.80 -15.92
C PHE A 188 -0.87 7.91 -14.40
N LEU A 189 0.20 7.76 -13.61
CA LEU A 189 0.15 7.85 -12.15
C LEU A 189 -0.50 9.15 -11.66
N LEU A 190 -0.14 10.27 -12.29
CA LEU A 190 -0.62 11.60 -11.89
C LEU A 190 -2.02 11.95 -12.40
N THR A 191 -2.58 11.15 -13.30
CA THR A 191 -3.89 11.40 -13.92
C THR A 191 -4.92 10.30 -13.68
N THR A 192 -4.50 9.17 -13.08
CA THR A 192 -5.43 8.11 -12.66
C THR A 192 -6.15 8.48 -11.36
N ARG A 193 -7.13 7.67 -10.97
CA ARG A 193 -7.81 7.83 -9.67
C ARG A 193 -6.86 7.55 -8.52
N GLY A 194 -7.20 8.03 -7.31
CA GLY A 194 -6.45 7.80 -6.08
C GLY A 194 -5.47 8.92 -5.74
N ILE A 195 -4.67 8.69 -4.72
CA ILE A 195 -3.67 9.63 -4.20
C ILE A 195 -2.30 9.21 -4.75
N PRO A 196 -1.68 9.96 -5.65
CA PRO A 196 -0.41 9.57 -6.25
C PRO A 196 0.74 9.74 -5.26
N GLN A 197 1.55 8.68 -5.11
CA GLN A 197 2.82 8.69 -4.39
C GLN A 197 3.97 8.59 -5.38
N ILE A 198 4.92 9.51 -5.28
CA ILE A 198 6.19 9.49 -6.00
C ILE A 198 7.29 9.16 -5.00
N TYR A 199 8.05 8.10 -5.26
CA TYR A 199 9.19 7.75 -4.45
C TYR A 199 10.37 8.68 -4.75
N TYR A 200 11.08 9.16 -3.72
CA TYR A 200 12.20 10.10 -3.91
C TYR A 200 13.25 9.55 -4.89
N GLY A 201 13.84 10.43 -5.67
CA GLY A 201 14.80 10.06 -6.71
C GLY A 201 14.17 9.63 -8.03
N THR A 202 12.85 9.43 -8.09
CA THR A 202 12.11 9.20 -9.33
C THR A 202 12.29 10.36 -10.31
N GLU A 203 12.31 11.59 -9.81
CA GLU A 203 12.48 12.84 -10.57
C GLU A 203 13.86 12.98 -11.23
N ILE A 204 14.86 12.27 -10.75
CA ILE A 204 16.22 12.24 -11.30
C ILE A 204 16.59 10.85 -11.86
N LEU A 205 15.59 10.01 -12.08
CA LEU A 205 15.73 8.68 -12.69
C LEU A 205 16.63 7.71 -11.90
N MET A 206 16.61 7.80 -10.57
CA MET A 206 17.31 6.79 -9.74
C MET A 206 16.82 5.40 -10.08
N SER A 207 17.74 4.47 -10.26
CA SER A 207 17.46 3.09 -10.65
C SER A 207 18.01 2.10 -9.63
N GLY A 208 17.45 0.90 -9.59
CA GLY A 208 17.90 -0.19 -8.72
C GLY A 208 16.91 -1.33 -8.71
N THR A 209 17.41 -2.53 -8.50
CA THR A 209 16.58 -3.74 -8.42
C THR A 209 16.52 -4.28 -6.99
N LYS A 210 15.38 -4.85 -6.62
CA LYS A 210 15.23 -5.51 -5.32
C LYS A 210 16.20 -6.69 -5.15
N ALA A 211 16.60 -7.34 -6.24
CA ALA A 211 17.55 -8.44 -6.23
C ALA A 211 18.96 -8.01 -5.76
N GLU A 212 19.33 -6.73 -5.94
CA GLU A 212 20.59 -6.17 -5.47
C GLU A 212 20.55 -5.80 -3.97
N GLY A 213 19.39 -5.91 -3.33
CA GLY A 213 19.18 -5.61 -1.91
C GLY A 213 18.55 -4.25 -1.65
N ASP A 214 18.03 -4.08 -0.43
CA ASP A 214 17.31 -2.86 -0.04
C ASP A 214 18.17 -1.59 -0.07
N GLY A 215 19.46 -1.72 0.25
CA GLY A 215 20.39 -0.59 0.23
C GLY A 215 20.51 0.08 -1.16
N ILE A 216 20.35 -0.68 -2.23
CA ILE A 216 20.44 -0.16 -3.60
C ILE A 216 19.21 0.66 -4.00
N ILE A 217 18.03 0.23 -3.55
CA ILE A 217 16.79 0.96 -3.84
C ILE A 217 16.55 2.13 -2.87
N ARG A 218 17.31 2.21 -1.78
CA ARG A 218 17.23 3.22 -0.70
C ARG A 218 18.49 4.06 -0.59
N THR A 219 19.28 4.18 -1.67
CA THR A 219 20.49 5.01 -1.69
C THR A 219 20.16 6.46 -1.39
N ASP A 220 21.12 7.17 -0.80
CA ASP A 220 20.98 8.60 -0.54
C ASP A 220 20.66 9.38 -1.80
N PHE A 221 19.88 10.43 -1.66
CA PHE A 221 19.64 11.36 -2.75
C PHE A 221 20.95 12.08 -3.10
N PRO A 222 21.40 12.05 -4.37
CA PRO A 222 22.63 12.72 -4.75
C PRO A 222 22.49 14.23 -4.50
N GLY A 223 23.33 14.74 -3.61
CA GLY A 223 23.41 16.16 -3.27
C GLY A 223 24.22 16.96 -4.27
#